data_e9498102465f017c9cb0f86d7afbec8d
#
_entry.id   e9498102465f017c9cb0f86d7afbec8d
#
_cell.length_a   1.000
_cell.length_b   1.000
_cell.length_c   1.000
_cell.angle_alpha   90.00
_cell.angle_beta   90.00
_cell.angle_gamma   90.00
#
_symmetry.space_group_name_H-M   'P 1'
#
loop_
_entity.id
_entity.type
_entity.pdbx_description
1 polymer ?
#
loop_
_entity_poly.entity_id
_entity_poly.type
_entity_poly.pdbx_seq_one_letter_code
_entity_poly.pdbx_strand_id
1 'polypeptide(L)'
;MDLQNASRDQLIQWEAGLTVEYNSIKQQAISLDLTRGKPSDGQLDLADNLDGVLKGNYITESGVDTRNYGGIDGIIESRQLGAELLGLPLEEVSAQGSSSLTLMFYAMFIAKDFGLRGSDSAWKNTVSKDSAPTFICPVPGYDRHFTICEQLGINMLTVPMTSTGPDMNAVEALIKKDNSIVGMWCVPKYSNPTGVIYSDETVKRIAKLGQIANKSFCVFWDNAYAVHDMDGYKPLANIANYSREYDTTDNVIQFSSTSKITHAGSGVAFIAASVDNLNGIRKVLSSFSIGPDKVNQLRHHRLLPNFDSLIAVPYTPLTLPTKRTE
;
A
#
# COMPACT_ATOMS: atom_id res chain seq x y z
N MET A 1 -10.81 32.79 -11.35
CA MET A 1 -11.97 33.55 -11.92
C MET A 1 -13.23 32.79 -11.57
N ASP A 2 -14.28 33.48 -11.17
CA ASP A 2 -15.60 32.86 -10.92
C ASP A 2 -16.37 32.81 -12.25
N LEU A 3 -16.46 31.60 -12.83
CA LEU A 3 -17.12 31.36 -14.11
C LEU A 3 -18.60 31.69 -14.12
N GLN A 4 -19.27 31.57 -12.96
CA GLN A 4 -20.72 31.81 -12.87
C GLN A 4 -21.10 33.27 -12.94
N ASN A 5 -20.17 34.17 -12.56
CA ASN A 5 -20.41 35.62 -12.50
C ASN A 5 -19.60 36.42 -13.53
N ALA A 6 -18.86 35.75 -14.43
CA ALA A 6 -18.04 36.41 -15.43
C ALA A 6 -18.89 36.97 -16.59
N SER A 7 -18.59 38.20 -17.04
CA SER A 7 -19.19 38.75 -18.25
C SER A 7 -18.67 38.02 -19.51
N ARG A 8 -19.41 38.11 -20.61
CA ARG A 8 -19.01 37.55 -21.90
C ARG A 8 -17.61 38.00 -22.34
N ASP A 9 -17.31 39.29 -22.16
CA ASP A 9 -16.03 39.86 -22.56
C ASP A 9 -14.87 39.30 -21.69
N GLN A 10 -15.11 39.13 -20.39
CA GLN A 10 -14.14 38.48 -19.51
C GLN A 10 -13.87 37.02 -19.88
N LEU A 11 -14.91 36.28 -20.27
CA LEU A 11 -14.75 34.91 -20.72
C LEU A 11 -13.95 34.80 -22.02
N ILE A 12 -14.24 35.70 -23.00
CA ILE A 12 -13.49 35.77 -24.29
C ILE A 12 -12.01 36.11 -24.02
N GLN A 13 -11.75 37.05 -23.15
CA GLN A 13 -10.39 37.48 -22.82
C GLN A 13 -9.62 36.33 -22.11
N TRP A 14 -10.31 35.61 -21.24
CA TRP A 14 -9.73 34.46 -20.56
C TRP A 14 -9.47 33.29 -21.50
N GLU A 15 -10.43 32.96 -22.39
CA GLU A 15 -10.24 31.94 -23.43
C GLU A 15 -9.03 32.25 -24.31
N ALA A 16 -8.87 33.49 -24.73
CA ALA A 16 -7.72 33.92 -25.52
C ALA A 16 -6.41 33.72 -24.77
N GLY A 17 -6.36 34.06 -23.46
CA GLY A 17 -5.18 33.81 -22.61
C GLY A 17 -4.85 32.34 -22.48
N LEU A 18 -5.85 31.49 -22.18
CA LEU A 18 -5.67 30.05 -22.08
C LEU A 18 -5.23 29.42 -23.40
N THR A 19 -5.74 29.93 -24.53
CA THR A 19 -5.35 29.46 -25.87
C THR A 19 -3.87 29.75 -26.14
N VAL A 20 -3.37 30.89 -25.74
CA VAL A 20 -1.94 31.25 -25.86
C VAL A 20 -1.09 30.32 -25.00
N GLU A 21 -1.48 30.12 -23.75
CA GLU A 21 -0.78 29.22 -22.81
C GLU A 21 -0.78 27.77 -23.30
N TYR A 22 -1.93 27.26 -23.73
CA TYR A 22 -2.07 25.92 -24.30
C TYR A 22 -1.15 25.72 -25.52
N ASN A 23 -1.15 26.67 -26.46
CA ASN A 23 -0.31 26.59 -27.64
C ASN A 23 1.18 26.65 -27.28
N SER A 24 1.57 27.44 -26.29
CA SER A 24 2.94 27.49 -25.78
C SER A 24 3.39 26.13 -25.22
N ILE A 25 2.55 25.49 -24.39
CA ILE A 25 2.82 24.15 -23.84
C ILE A 25 2.90 23.11 -24.97
N LYS A 26 1.96 23.19 -25.92
CA LYS A 26 1.92 22.29 -27.08
C LYS A 26 3.18 22.39 -27.96
N GLN A 27 3.73 23.59 -28.14
CA GLN A 27 4.97 23.80 -28.90
C GLN A 27 6.20 23.21 -28.21
N GLN A 28 6.16 23.01 -26.91
CA GLN A 28 7.26 22.35 -26.16
C GLN A 28 7.36 20.85 -26.49
N ALA A 29 6.38 20.28 -27.20
CA ALA A 29 6.34 18.87 -27.62
C ALA A 29 6.61 17.89 -26.46
N ILE A 30 6.14 18.24 -25.25
CA ILE A 30 6.30 17.41 -24.05
C ILE A 30 5.54 16.11 -24.25
N SER A 31 6.24 14.98 -24.17
CA SER A 31 5.66 13.64 -24.22
C SER A 31 5.79 13.00 -22.84
N LEU A 32 4.69 12.99 -22.07
CA LEU A 32 4.63 12.39 -20.74
C LEU A 32 3.53 11.34 -20.70
N ASP A 33 3.88 10.13 -20.27
CA ASP A 33 2.89 9.09 -19.96
C ASP A 33 2.40 9.25 -18.52
N LEU A 34 1.20 9.82 -18.36
CA LEU A 34 0.54 10.00 -17.07
C LEU A 34 -0.48 8.89 -16.78
N THR A 35 -0.55 7.86 -17.61
CA THR A 35 -1.56 6.79 -17.45
C THR A 35 -1.24 5.84 -16.32
N ARG A 36 0.01 5.78 -15.86
CA ARG A 36 0.46 4.95 -14.74
C ARG A 36 1.58 5.63 -13.97
N GLY A 37 1.50 5.59 -12.62
CA GLY A 37 2.60 5.96 -11.75
C GLY A 37 3.70 4.90 -11.80
N LYS A 38 4.70 5.11 -12.66
CA LYS A 38 5.89 4.25 -12.76
C LYS A 38 7.11 5.05 -12.30
N PRO A 39 8.11 4.41 -11.66
CA PRO A 39 9.42 5.01 -11.52
C PRO A 39 9.98 5.39 -12.89
N SER A 40 10.64 6.53 -13.00
CA SER A 40 11.39 6.93 -14.20
C SER A 40 12.65 6.06 -14.34
N ASP A 41 13.23 6.03 -15.55
CA ASP A 41 14.46 5.28 -15.80
C ASP A 41 15.57 5.68 -14.82
N GLY A 42 15.77 6.99 -14.58
CA GLY A 42 16.76 7.45 -13.60
C GLY A 42 16.47 7.05 -12.15
N GLN A 43 15.21 6.77 -11.79
CA GLN A 43 14.89 6.20 -10.48
C GLN A 43 15.17 4.70 -10.43
N LEU A 44 14.95 3.99 -11.53
CA LEU A 44 15.29 2.57 -11.65
C LEU A 44 16.80 2.37 -11.61
N ASP A 45 17.58 3.22 -12.29
CA ASP A 45 19.06 3.17 -12.32
C ASP A 45 19.69 3.26 -10.91
N LEU A 46 19.02 3.91 -9.95
CA LEU A 46 19.49 3.95 -8.56
C LEU A 46 19.57 2.55 -7.91
N ALA A 47 18.81 1.61 -8.41
CA ALA A 47 18.77 0.23 -7.90
C ALA A 47 19.60 -0.75 -8.75
N ASP A 48 20.33 -0.33 -9.78
CA ASP A 48 21.13 -1.20 -10.66
C ASP A 48 22.19 -1.99 -9.90
N ASN A 49 22.66 -1.46 -8.76
CA ASN A 49 23.56 -2.17 -7.87
C ASN A 49 22.95 -3.46 -7.26
N LEU A 50 21.64 -3.72 -7.41
CA LEU A 50 21.06 -5.02 -7.07
C LEU A 50 21.66 -6.14 -7.91
N ASP A 51 22.06 -5.84 -9.15
CA ASP A 51 22.74 -6.82 -9.99
C ASP A 51 24.16 -7.08 -9.47
N GLY A 52 24.48 -8.35 -9.28
CA GLY A 52 25.79 -8.77 -8.78
C GLY A 52 26.13 -8.42 -7.31
N VAL A 53 25.24 -7.77 -6.55
CA VAL A 53 25.50 -7.34 -5.15
C VAL A 53 25.90 -8.48 -4.24
N LEU A 54 25.44 -9.70 -4.47
CA LEU A 54 25.75 -10.89 -3.66
C LEU A 54 27.18 -11.41 -3.86
N LYS A 55 27.81 -11.13 -4.99
CA LYS A 55 29.19 -11.59 -5.31
C LYS A 55 29.42 -13.08 -5.04
N GLY A 56 28.39 -13.91 -5.27
CA GLY A 56 28.40 -15.36 -4.99
C GLY A 56 28.17 -15.74 -3.52
N ASN A 57 27.96 -14.80 -2.63
CA ASN A 57 27.63 -15.08 -1.22
C ASN A 57 26.10 -15.06 -1.03
N TYR A 58 25.51 -16.23 -0.90
CA TYR A 58 24.08 -16.44 -0.72
C TYR A 58 23.67 -16.70 0.74
N ILE A 59 24.62 -16.54 1.66
CA ILE A 59 24.38 -16.79 3.09
C ILE A 59 23.95 -15.48 3.77
N THR A 60 22.86 -15.53 4.53
CA THR A 60 22.39 -14.40 5.35
C THR A 60 23.30 -14.21 6.56
N GLU A 61 23.15 -13.10 7.28
CA GLU A 61 23.87 -12.85 8.54
C GLU A 61 23.49 -13.88 9.61
N SER A 62 22.24 -14.36 9.58
CA SER A 62 21.74 -15.43 10.45
C SER A 62 22.19 -16.85 10.03
N GLY A 63 22.98 -16.99 8.95
CA GLY A 63 23.55 -18.25 8.49
C GLY A 63 22.63 -19.08 7.58
N VAL A 64 21.54 -18.51 7.07
CA VAL A 64 20.61 -19.19 6.16
C VAL A 64 21.14 -19.15 4.73
N ASP A 65 21.24 -20.29 4.07
CA ASP A 65 21.49 -20.36 2.62
C ASP A 65 20.19 -20.08 1.85
N THR A 66 20.15 -18.89 1.21
CA THR A 66 18.95 -18.40 0.53
C THR A 66 18.60 -19.18 -0.73
N ARG A 67 19.49 -20.00 -1.26
CA ARG A 67 19.26 -20.84 -2.46
C ARG A 67 18.37 -22.04 -2.18
N ASN A 68 18.17 -22.40 -0.90
CA ASN A 68 17.42 -23.60 -0.52
C ASN A 68 15.96 -23.27 -0.15
N TYR A 69 15.12 -24.28 -0.06
CA TYR A 69 13.73 -24.20 0.36
C TYR A 69 13.56 -23.73 1.81
N GLY A 70 12.34 -23.38 2.18
CA GLY A 70 11.93 -23.06 3.54
C GLY A 70 11.92 -21.55 3.84
N GLY A 71 11.50 -21.22 5.07
CA GLY A 71 11.37 -19.84 5.52
C GLY A 71 10.14 -19.16 4.92
N ILE A 72 8.94 -19.66 5.27
CA ILE A 72 7.65 -19.15 4.73
C ILE A 72 7.46 -17.65 4.92
N ASP A 73 8.08 -17.05 5.94
CA ASP A 73 8.01 -15.62 6.23
C ASP A 73 9.12 -14.80 5.55
N GLY A 74 10.00 -15.43 4.79
CA GLY A 74 11.20 -14.79 4.25
C GLY A 74 12.38 -14.77 5.22
N ILE A 75 13.48 -14.15 4.80
CA ILE A 75 14.67 -14.00 5.64
C ILE A 75 14.46 -12.97 6.74
N ILE A 76 15.13 -13.18 7.87
CA ILE A 76 14.96 -12.30 9.05
C ILE A 76 15.34 -10.85 8.76
N GLU A 77 16.37 -10.66 7.96
CA GLU A 77 16.89 -9.35 7.58
C GLU A 77 15.85 -8.55 6.75
N SER A 78 15.16 -9.20 5.83
CA SER A 78 14.07 -8.55 5.07
C SER A 78 12.85 -8.26 5.95
N ARG A 79 12.53 -9.13 6.89
CA ARG A 79 11.45 -8.90 7.85
C ARG A 79 11.78 -7.72 8.77
N GLN A 80 13.04 -7.58 9.18
CA GLN A 80 13.51 -6.42 9.96
C GLN A 80 13.31 -5.12 9.19
N LEU A 81 13.69 -5.08 7.91
CA LEU A 81 13.44 -3.91 7.06
C LEU A 81 11.95 -3.58 6.96
N GLY A 82 11.10 -4.58 6.78
CA GLY A 82 9.64 -4.41 6.77
C GLY A 82 9.09 -3.93 8.13
N ALA A 83 9.65 -4.41 9.23
CA ALA A 83 9.29 -4.02 10.59
C ALA A 83 9.64 -2.55 10.86
N GLU A 84 10.83 -2.11 10.48
CA GLU A 84 11.24 -0.70 10.55
C GLU A 84 10.37 0.19 9.66
N LEU A 85 10.08 -0.25 8.41
CA LEU A 85 9.26 0.48 7.45
C LEU A 85 7.83 0.72 7.95
N LEU A 86 7.24 -0.27 8.61
CA LEU A 86 5.86 -0.24 9.09
C LEU A 86 5.73 0.15 10.56
N GLY A 87 6.86 0.27 11.28
CA GLY A 87 6.88 0.59 12.70
C GLY A 87 6.22 -0.51 13.57
N LEU A 88 6.55 -1.78 13.30
CA LEU A 88 5.96 -2.97 13.92
C LEU A 88 7.03 -3.90 14.51
N PRO A 89 6.67 -4.75 15.50
CA PRO A 89 7.54 -5.84 15.93
C PRO A 89 7.80 -6.85 14.81
N LEU A 90 8.96 -7.49 14.87
CA LEU A 90 9.41 -8.46 13.85
C LEU A 90 8.45 -9.64 13.68
N GLU A 91 7.84 -10.12 14.74
CA GLU A 91 6.89 -11.25 14.76
C GLU A 91 5.59 -10.94 14.03
N GLU A 92 5.25 -9.68 13.87
CA GLU A 92 4.06 -9.19 13.17
C GLU A 92 4.32 -8.91 11.68
N VAL A 93 5.50 -9.26 11.14
CA VAL A 93 5.88 -8.96 9.75
C VAL A 93 6.34 -10.22 9.02
N SER A 94 5.87 -10.36 7.78
CA SER A 94 6.31 -11.37 6.81
C SER A 94 6.77 -10.68 5.53
N ALA A 95 7.95 -11.04 5.04
CA ALA A 95 8.50 -10.59 3.77
C ALA A 95 8.23 -11.66 2.70
N GLN A 96 7.58 -11.28 1.61
CA GLN A 96 7.09 -12.23 0.62
C GLN A 96 7.67 -11.95 -0.79
N GLY A 97 6.88 -12.19 -1.84
CA GLY A 97 7.26 -11.93 -3.23
C GLY A 97 7.42 -10.44 -3.56
N SER A 98 7.37 -10.08 -4.82
CA SER A 98 7.69 -8.74 -5.31
C SER A 98 6.52 -7.75 -5.26
N SER A 99 5.29 -8.19 -5.00
CA SER A 99 4.09 -7.36 -5.17
C SER A 99 3.20 -7.35 -3.92
N SER A 100 3.01 -6.18 -3.31
CA SER A 100 2.03 -5.99 -2.25
C SER A 100 0.60 -6.25 -2.73
N LEU A 101 0.29 -5.98 -4.00
CA LEU A 101 -1.02 -6.27 -4.59
C LEU A 101 -1.35 -7.79 -4.56
N THR A 102 -0.35 -8.64 -4.82
CA THR A 102 -0.50 -10.09 -4.70
C THR A 102 -0.80 -10.49 -3.25
N LEU A 103 -0.13 -9.87 -2.28
CA LEU A 103 -0.39 -10.12 -0.85
C LEU A 103 -1.78 -9.67 -0.43
N MET A 104 -2.24 -8.53 -0.94
CA MET A 104 -3.62 -8.06 -0.70
C MET A 104 -4.65 -9.05 -1.24
N PHE A 105 -4.44 -9.56 -2.46
CA PHE A 105 -5.32 -10.59 -3.02
C PHE A 105 -5.33 -11.84 -2.16
N TYR A 106 -4.16 -12.34 -1.74
CA TYR A 106 -4.07 -13.53 -0.88
C TYR A 106 -4.74 -13.29 0.48
N ALA A 107 -4.49 -12.16 1.11
CA ALA A 107 -5.09 -11.84 2.39
C ALA A 107 -6.64 -11.79 2.31
N MET A 108 -7.20 -11.16 1.26
CA MET A 108 -8.64 -11.14 1.03
C MET A 108 -9.21 -12.53 0.73
N PHE A 109 -8.55 -13.30 -0.13
CA PHE A 109 -8.94 -14.66 -0.45
C PHE A 109 -8.96 -15.54 0.81
N ILE A 110 -7.90 -15.45 1.62
CA ILE A 110 -7.79 -16.21 2.87
C ILE A 110 -8.86 -15.76 3.86
N ALA A 111 -9.02 -14.46 4.07
CA ALA A 111 -10.05 -13.91 4.97
C ALA A 111 -11.44 -14.35 4.55
N LYS A 112 -11.74 -14.34 3.24
CA LYS A 112 -13.04 -14.72 2.72
C LYS A 112 -13.35 -16.20 2.88
N ASP A 113 -12.42 -17.07 2.50
CA ASP A 113 -12.72 -18.50 2.34
C ASP A 113 -12.24 -19.40 3.47
N PHE A 114 -11.17 -19.02 4.16
CA PHE A 114 -10.55 -19.81 5.22
C PHE A 114 -10.66 -19.16 6.60
N GLY A 115 -10.73 -17.82 6.65
CA GLY A 115 -10.65 -17.02 7.86
C GLY A 115 -9.23 -16.83 8.37
N LEU A 116 -8.90 -15.61 8.77
CA LEU A 116 -7.56 -15.26 9.28
C LEU A 116 -7.28 -15.92 10.64
N ARG A 117 -8.30 -16.12 11.46
CA ARG A 117 -8.23 -16.75 12.79
C ARG A 117 -9.06 -18.03 12.87
N GLY A 118 -9.00 -18.82 11.81
CA GLY A 118 -9.77 -20.05 11.66
C GLY A 118 -11.13 -19.85 10.97
N SER A 119 -11.80 -20.97 10.67
CA SER A 119 -13.02 -21.02 9.85
C SER A 119 -14.15 -20.11 10.33
N ASP A 120 -14.25 -19.92 11.65
CA ASP A 120 -15.31 -19.09 12.26
C ASP A 120 -15.14 -17.60 12.01
N SER A 121 -13.92 -17.19 11.60
CA SER A 121 -13.61 -15.84 11.17
C SER A 121 -13.68 -15.64 9.66
N ALA A 122 -13.93 -16.70 8.88
CA ALA A 122 -14.09 -16.59 7.43
C ALA A 122 -15.29 -15.71 7.09
N TRP A 123 -15.12 -14.74 6.20
CA TRP A 123 -16.19 -13.80 5.86
C TRP A 123 -17.46 -14.50 5.37
N LYS A 124 -17.32 -15.58 4.56
CA LYS A 124 -18.45 -16.39 4.14
C LYS A 124 -19.26 -17.02 5.29
N ASN A 125 -18.67 -17.14 6.49
CA ASN A 125 -19.31 -17.70 7.68
C ASN A 125 -19.79 -16.62 8.67
N THR A 126 -19.34 -15.38 8.52
CA THR A 126 -19.68 -14.26 9.41
C THR A 126 -20.72 -13.31 8.81
N VAL A 127 -20.99 -13.47 7.53
CA VAL A 127 -22.06 -12.76 6.79
C VAL A 127 -23.26 -13.69 6.60
N SER A 128 -24.45 -13.12 6.52
CA SER A 128 -25.69 -13.88 6.21
C SER A 128 -25.53 -14.68 4.93
N LYS A 129 -26.13 -15.89 4.86
CA LYS A 129 -26.03 -16.77 3.69
C LYS A 129 -26.60 -16.15 2.40
N ASP A 130 -27.51 -15.18 2.56
CA ASP A 130 -28.15 -14.48 1.44
C ASP A 130 -27.43 -13.18 1.08
N SER A 131 -26.29 -12.88 1.72
CA SER A 131 -25.50 -11.67 1.51
C SER A 131 -24.07 -12.03 1.09
N ALA A 132 -23.49 -11.29 0.15
CA ALA A 132 -22.07 -11.35 -0.13
C ALA A 132 -21.29 -10.46 0.87
N PRO A 133 -20.05 -10.82 1.22
CA PRO A 133 -19.16 -9.92 1.94
C PRO A 133 -19.05 -8.58 1.22
N THR A 134 -19.02 -7.50 1.99
CA THR A 134 -19.02 -6.14 1.46
C THR A 134 -17.78 -5.39 1.94
N PHE A 135 -17.16 -4.61 1.06
CA PHE A 135 -15.98 -3.79 1.35
C PHE A 135 -16.27 -2.31 1.17
N ILE A 136 -15.80 -1.48 2.09
CA ILE A 136 -15.83 -0.02 1.93
C ILE A 136 -14.65 0.39 1.03
N CYS A 137 -14.98 1.15 -0.01
CA CYS A 137 -14.07 1.61 -1.04
C CYS A 137 -14.07 3.13 -1.09
N PRO A 138 -13.09 3.82 -0.47
CA PRO A 138 -12.97 5.27 -0.61
C PRO A 138 -12.71 5.67 -2.06
N VAL A 139 -13.43 6.70 -2.54
CA VAL A 139 -13.35 7.17 -3.92
C VAL A 139 -13.12 8.69 -3.99
N PRO A 140 -12.27 9.17 -4.92
CA PRO A 140 -11.42 8.41 -5.85
C PRO A 140 -10.42 7.53 -5.12
N GLY A 141 -10.12 6.32 -5.67
CA GLY A 141 -9.24 5.33 -5.04
C GLY A 141 -8.45 4.52 -6.08
N TYR A 142 -7.61 3.62 -5.59
CA TYR A 142 -6.77 2.78 -6.45
C TYR A 142 -7.60 1.66 -7.10
N ASP A 143 -7.70 1.68 -8.43
CA ASP A 143 -8.56 0.80 -9.23
C ASP A 143 -8.31 -0.70 -9.00
N ARG A 144 -7.05 -1.09 -8.73
CA ARG A 144 -6.69 -2.49 -8.49
C ARG A 144 -7.33 -3.08 -7.22
N HIS A 145 -7.55 -2.26 -6.20
CA HIS A 145 -8.28 -2.68 -5.01
C HIS A 145 -9.72 -3.09 -5.36
N PHE A 146 -10.35 -2.32 -6.23
CA PHE A 146 -11.72 -2.60 -6.69
C PHE A 146 -11.78 -3.86 -7.56
N THR A 147 -10.79 -4.02 -8.45
CA THR A 147 -10.65 -5.24 -9.27
C THR A 147 -10.49 -6.50 -8.40
N ILE A 148 -9.77 -6.44 -7.27
CA ILE A 148 -9.68 -7.57 -6.34
C ILE A 148 -11.06 -7.91 -5.76
N CYS A 149 -11.84 -6.90 -5.35
CA CYS A 149 -13.20 -7.13 -4.85
C CYS A 149 -14.07 -7.81 -5.91
N GLU A 150 -14.04 -7.33 -7.16
CA GLU A 150 -14.78 -7.90 -8.28
C GLU A 150 -14.40 -9.38 -8.51
N GLN A 151 -13.11 -9.67 -8.60
CA GLN A 151 -12.64 -11.04 -8.84
C GLN A 151 -12.99 -12.01 -7.72
N LEU A 152 -13.09 -11.53 -6.49
CA LEU A 152 -13.45 -12.36 -5.34
C LEU A 152 -14.95 -12.36 -5.04
N GLY A 153 -15.78 -11.67 -5.84
CA GLY A 153 -17.24 -11.60 -5.63
C GLY A 153 -17.59 -10.88 -4.33
N ILE A 154 -16.85 -9.84 -3.99
CA ILE A 154 -17.06 -9.00 -2.81
C ILE A 154 -17.79 -7.74 -3.26
N ASN A 155 -18.93 -7.42 -2.62
CA ASN A 155 -19.64 -6.18 -2.89
C ASN A 155 -18.82 -4.96 -2.48
N MET A 156 -19.04 -3.85 -3.17
CA MET A 156 -18.34 -2.59 -2.88
C MET A 156 -19.32 -1.50 -2.50
N LEU A 157 -19.05 -0.80 -1.40
CA LEU A 157 -19.73 0.43 -1.00
C LEU A 157 -18.74 1.59 -1.05
N THR A 158 -19.07 2.60 -1.83
CA THR A 158 -18.21 3.78 -1.97
C THR A 158 -18.47 4.79 -0.88
N VAL A 159 -17.39 5.44 -0.41
CA VAL A 159 -17.44 6.62 0.46
C VAL A 159 -16.54 7.72 -0.13
N PRO A 160 -16.90 8.99 0.01
CA PRO A 160 -16.08 10.06 -0.55
C PRO A 160 -14.75 10.21 0.20
N MET A 161 -13.69 10.57 -0.54
CA MET A 161 -12.45 11.07 0.04
C MET A 161 -12.59 12.55 0.39
N THR A 162 -12.03 12.94 1.51
CA THR A 162 -11.89 14.34 1.96
C THR A 162 -10.42 14.77 1.90
N SER A 163 -10.12 16.00 2.27
CA SER A 163 -8.74 16.50 2.36
C SER A 163 -7.90 15.85 3.46
N THR A 164 -8.50 15.05 4.35
CA THR A 164 -7.84 14.40 5.49
C THR A 164 -7.99 12.89 5.50
N GLY A 165 -8.52 12.30 4.45
CA GLY A 165 -8.78 10.86 4.30
C GLY A 165 -10.23 10.57 3.93
N PRO A 166 -10.73 9.35 4.11
CA PRO A 166 -12.13 8.99 3.86
C PRO A 166 -13.08 9.79 4.77
N ASP A 167 -14.31 10.02 4.30
CA ASP A 167 -15.37 10.55 5.16
C ASP A 167 -15.73 9.53 6.26
N MET A 168 -15.12 9.70 7.42
CA MET A 168 -15.28 8.78 8.53
C MET A 168 -16.68 8.77 9.12
N ASN A 169 -17.47 9.84 8.95
CA ASN A 169 -18.87 9.84 9.38
C ASN A 169 -19.70 8.88 8.52
N ALA A 170 -19.47 8.91 7.20
CA ALA A 170 -20.11 7.97 6.28
C ALA A 170 -19.65 6.53 6.54
N VAL A 171 -18.33 6.30 6.75
CA VAL A 171 -17.77 4.98 7.06
C VAL A 171 -18.40 4.38 8.30
N GLU A 172 -18.40 5.08 9.43
CA GLU A 172 -18.94 4.59 10.70
C GLU A 172 -20.46 4.36 10.64
N ALA A 173 -21.19 5.23 9.92
CA ALA A 173 -22.63 5.07 9.74
C ALA A 173 -22.99 3.80 8.94
N LEU A 174 -22.22 3.50 7.88
CA LEU A 174 -22.38 2.28 7.09
C LEU A 174 -22.07 1.03 7.92
N ILE A 175 -20.95 0.99 8.61
CA ILE A 175 -20.52 -0.15 9.43
C ILE A 175 -21.55 -0.49 10.52
N LYS A 176 -22.11 0.53 11.20
CA LYS A 176 -23.14 0.32 12.22
C LYS A 176 -24.46 -0.22 11.66
N LYS A 177 -24.74 0.05 10.39
CA LYS A 177 -26.01 -0.32 9.74
C LYS A 177 -25.97 -1.68 9.07
N ASP A 178 -24.79 -2.10 8.58
CA ASP A 178 -24.66 -3.27 7.70
C ASP A 178 -23.56 -4.21 8.19
N ASN A 179 -23.96 -5.34 8.78
CA ASN A 179 -23.05 -6.36 9.28
C ASN A 179 -22.39 -7.20 8.17
N SER A 180 -22.80 -7.03 6.91
CA SER A 180 -22.11 -7.64 5.77
C SER A 180 -20.77 -6.95 5.44
N ILE A 181 -20.52 -5.76 6.00
CA ILE A 181 -19.28 -5.03 5.82
C ILE A 181 -18.18 -5.70 6.63
N VAL A 182 -17.23 -6.31 5.90
CA VAL A 182 -16.14 -7.11 6.45
C VAL A 182 -14.77 -6.46 6.29
N GLY A 183 -14.70 -5.29 5.64
CA GLY A 183 -13.43 -4.60 5.52
C GLY A 183 -13.50 -3.27 4.78
N MET A 184 -12.34 -2.62 4.73
CA MET A 184 -12.15 -1.32 4.11
C MET A 184 -10.76 -1.20 3.50
N TRP A 185 -10.68 -0.62 2.30
CA TRP A 185 -9.41 -0.23 1.68
C TRP A 185 -8.92 1.12 2.20
N CYS A 186 -7.63 1.22 2.46
CA CYS A 186 -6.98 2.47 2.83
C CYS A 186 -5.64 2.62 2.11
N VAL A 187 -5.39 3.77 1.48
CA VAL A 187 -4.08 4.22 1.00
C VAL A 187 -3.73 5.49 1.77
N PRO A 188 -3.05 5.36 2.94
CA PRO A 188 -3.05 6.43 3.94
C PRO A 188 -2.08 7.57 3.66
N LYS A 189 -1.03 7.32 2.86
CA LYS A 189 -0.03 8.32 2.52
C LYS A 189 0.03 8.50 1.02
N TYR A 190 -0.09 9.74 0.55
CA TYR A 190 -0.16 10.07 -0.89
C TYR A 190 -1.17 9.20 -1.64
N SER A 191 -2.41 9.15 -1.11
CA SER A 191 -3.50 8.32 -1.61
C SER A 191 -3.65 8.43 -3.13
N ASN A 192 -3.67 7.30 -3.81
CA ASN A 192 -3.81 7.26 -5.27
C ASN A 192 -5.31 7.28 -5.64
N PRO A 193 -5.82 8.26 -6.44
CA PRO A 193 -5.07 9.29 -7.18
C PRO A 193 -5.01 10.66 -6.48
N THR A 194 -5.58 10.84 -5.30
CA THR A 194 -5.84 12.15 -4.70
C THR A 194 -4.61 12.85 -4.10
N GLY A 195 -3.54 12.09 -3.79
CA GLY A 195 -2.36 12.61 -3.10
C GLY A 195 -2.58 12.93 -1.60
N VAL A 196 -3.74 12.63 -1.05
CA VAL A 196 -4.09 12.92 0.34
C VAL A 196 -3.24 12.09 1.30
N ILE A 197 -2.79 12.71 2.41
CA ILE A 197 -2.24 12.03 3.58
C ILE A 197 -3.32 12.05 4.67
N TYR A 198 -3.60 10.90 5.27
CA TYR A 198 -4.62 10.80 6.32
C TYR A 198 -4.17 11.56 7.56
N SER A 199 -5.08 12.33 8.14
CA SER A 199 -4.82 13.00 9.42
C SER A 199 -4.76 11.99 10.58
N ASP A 200 -4.08 12.36 11.67
CA ASP A 200 -4.01 11.55 12.89
C ASP A 200 -5.41 11.17 13.39
N GLU A 201 -6.35 12.10 13.35
CA GLU A 201 -7.74 11.84 13.75
C GLU A 201 -8.41 10.81 12.84
N THR A 202 -8.17 10.87 11.53
CA THR A 202 -8.68 9.86 10.58
C THR A 202 -8.09 8.49 10.88
N VAL A 203 -6.77 8.39 11.07
CA VAL A 203 -6.09 7.12 11.42
C VAL A 203 -6.64 6.55 12.73
N LYS A 204 -6.83 7.39 13.74
CA LYS A 204 -7.40 7.03 15.04
C LYS A 204 -8.82 6.48 14.93
N ARG A 205 -9.67 7.12 14.14
CA ARG A 205 -11.04 6.65 13.87
C ARG A 205 -11.06 5.33 13.12
N ILE A 206 -10.19 5.16 12.11
CA ILE A 206 -10.06 3.90 11.37
C ILE A 206 -9.62 2.77 12.30
N ALA A 207 -8.65 3.01 13.19
CA ALA A 207 -8.20 2.00 14.16
C ALA A 207 -9.33 1.53 15.09
N LYS A 208 -10.31 2.39 15.42
CA LYS A 208 -11.46 2.06 16.27
C LYS A 208 -12.54 1.23 15.56
N LEU A 209 -12.54 1.12 14.25
CA LEU A 209 -13.64 0.49 13.51
C LEU A 209 -13.93 -0.95 13.95
N GLY A 210 -12.89 -1.69 14.39
CA GLY A 210 -13.07 -3.06 14.91
C GLY A 210 -14.00 -3.16 16.11
N GLN A 211 -14.19 -2.07 16.87
CA GLN A 211 -15.09 -2.05 18.05
C GLN A 211 -16.58 -1.97 17.67
N ILE A 212 -16.90 -1.53 16.44
CA ILE A 212 -18.28 -1.32 15.98
C ILE A 212 -18.65 -2.17 14.76
N ALA A 213 -17.68 -2.86 14.19
CA ALA A 213 -17.81 -3.62 12.95
C ALA A 213 -18.15 -5.10 13.21
N ASN A 214 -18.39 -5.83 12.12
CA ASN A 214 -18.40 -7.29 12.12
C ASN A 214 -17.14 -7.85 12.80
N LYS A 215 -17.29 -8.94 13.57
CA LYS A 215 -16.17 -9.58 14.30
C LYS A 215 -14.96 -9.98 13.42
N SER A 216 -15.19 -10.14 12.11
CA SER A 216 -14.16 -10.49 11.14
C SER A 216 -13.76 -9.31 10.24
N PHE A 217 -14.15 -8.10 10.60
CA PHE A 217 -13.78 -6.88 9.88
C PHE A 217 -12.27 -6.66 9.89
N CYS A 218 -11.73 -6.28 8.72
CA CYS A 218 -10.31 -5.94 8.57
C CYS A 218 -10.11 -4.67 7.75
N VAL A 219 -9.29 -3.76 8.25
CA VAL A 219 -8.71 -2.65 7.51
C VAL A 219 -7.55 -3.17 6.68
N PHE A 220 -7.58 -2.95 5.37
CA PHE A 220 -6.49 -3.23 4.45
C PHE A 220 -5.72 -1.93 4.20
N TRP A 221 -4.58 -1.80 4.88
CA TRP A 221 -3.78 -0.59 4.97
C TRP A 221 -2.60 -0.65 4.00
N ASP A 222 -2.82 -0.17 2.76
CA ASP A 222 -1.81 -0.15 1.70
C ASP A 222 -0.91 1.07 1.83
N ASN A 223 0.21 0.91 2.52
CA ASN A 223 1.22 1.96 2.72
C ASN A 223 2.29 1.91 1.62
N ALA A 224 1.87 2.05 0.36
CA ALA A 224 2.73 1.97 -0.81
C ALA A 224 3.76 3.11 -0.90
N TYR A 225 3.50 4.25 -0.24
CA TYR A 225 4.31 5.46 -0.32
C TYR A 225 4.90 5.88 1.02
N ALA A 226 5.20 4.92 1.89
CA ALA A 226 5.65 5.17 3.26
C ALA A 226 6.83 6.14 3.37
N VAL A 227 7.76 6.11 2.41
CA VAL A 227 9.02 6.89 2.41
C VAL A 227 9.16 7.84 1.21
N HIS A 228 8.07 8.18 0.53
CA HIS A 228 8.11 8.96 -0.71
C HIS A 228 7.82 10.46 -0.49
N ASP A 229 8.37 11.03 0.56
CA ASP A 229 8.23 12.46 0.83
C ASP A 229 9.09 13.27 -0.15
N MET A 230 8.49 14.22 -0.89
CA MET A 230 9.18 15.04 -1.90
C MET A 230 9.60 16.42 -1.35
N ASP A 231 8.75 17.00 -0.49
CA ASP A 231 8.92 18.36 0.04
C ASP A 231 9.15 18.34 1.56
N GLY A 232 10.11 17.55 2.02
CA GLY A 232 10.37 17.33 3.44
C GLY A 232 9.43 16.28 4.05
N TYR A 233 9.82 15.79 5.22
CA TYR A 233 9.10 14.71 5.91
C TYR A 233 7.65 15.06 6.22
N LYS A 234 6.74 14.21 5.77
CA LYS A 234 5.29 14.29 6.04
C LYS A 234 4.92 13.12 6.95
N PRO A 235 4.69 13.35 8.24
CA PRO A 235 4.35 12.27 9.16
C PRO A 235 3.00 11.63 8.80
N LEU A 236 2.94 10.32 8.95
CA LEU A 236 1.71 9.54 9.00
C LEU A 236 1.65 8.86 10.36
N ALA A 237 0.54 9.01 11.08
CA ALA A 237 0.34 8.31 12.34
C ALA A 237 0.40 6.80 12.14
N ASN A 238 1.06 6.09 13.05
CA ASN A 238 1.13 4.64 12.98
C ASN A 238 -0.19 4.02 13.48
N ILE A 239 -0.94 3.42 12.55
CA ILE A 239 -2.23 2.77 12.86
C ILE A 239 -2.09 1.64 13.88
N ALA A 240 -0.95 0.95 13.91
CA ALA A 240 -0.72 -0.15 14.84
C ALA A 240 -0.68 0.33 16.31
N ASN A 241 -0.18 1.53 16.58
CA ASN A 241 -0.19 2.08 17.94
C ASN A 241 -1.62 2.31 18.40
N TYR A 242 -2.47 2.90 17.57
CA TYR A 242 -3.88 3.09 17.89
C TYR A 242 -4.66 1.78 17.95
N SER A 243 -4.39 0.81 17.08
CA SER A 243 -5.07 -0.49 17.15
C SER A 243 -4.73 -1.25 18.43
N ARG A 244 -3.52 -1.10 18.97
CA ARG A 244 -3.16 -1.63 20.31
C ARG A 244 -3.88 -0.89 21.42
N GLU A 245 -3.96 0.46 21.35
CA GLU A 245 -4.68 1.28 22.32
C GLU A 245 -6.17 0.91 22.42
N TYR A 246 -6.77 0.49 21.31
CA TYR A 246 -8.21 0.19 21.21
C TYR A 246 -8.56 -1.31 21.19
N ASP A 247 -7.59 -2.20 21.40
CA ASP A 247 -7.77 -3.65 21.34
C ASP A 247 -8.34 -4.13 20.00
N THR A 248 -7.90 -3.50 18.90
CA THR A 248 -8.34 -3.79 17.52
C THR A 248 -7.20 -4.27 16.62
N THR A 249 -6.13 -4.78 17.18
CA THR A 249 -4.93 -5.23 16.46
C THR A 249 -5.27 -6.28 15.38
N ASP A 250 -6.21 -7.17 15.69
CA ASP A 250 -6.69 -8.20 14.76
C ASP A 250 -7.51 -7.64 13.58
N ASN A 251 -7.88 -6.38 13.63
CA ASN A 251 -8.68 -5.73 12.59
C ASN A 251 -7.83 -4.92 11.58
N VAL A 252 -6.50 -4.99 11.65
CA VAL A 252 -5.61 -4.24 10.77
C VAL A 252 -4.62 -5.17 10.09
N ILE A 253 -4.57 -5.10 8.77
CA ILE A 253 -3.53 -5.74 7.94
C ILE A 253 -2.83 -4.65 7.15
N GLN A 254 -1.52 -4.56 7.28
CA GLN A 254 -0.71 -3.56 6.60
C GLN A 254 0.08 -4.18 5.46
N PHE A 255 0.24 -3.42 4.39
CA PHE A 255 1.00 -3.80 3.21
C PHE A 255 1.98 -2.71 2.83
N SER A 256 3.14 -3.10 2.37
CA SER A 256 4.10 -2.21 1.75
C SER A 256 5.01 -2.99 0.80
N SER A 257 5.85 -2.31 0.04
CA SER A 257 6.86 -2.95 -0.80
C SER A 257 7.97 -1.99 -1.18
N THR A 258 9.09 -2.54 -1.64
CA THR A 258 10.19 -1.76 -2.23
C THR A 258 9.97 -1.45 -3.72
N SER A 259 8.81 -1.84 -4.30
CA SER A 259 8.56 -1.73 -5.76
C SER A 259 8.62 -0.31 -6.32
N LYS A 260 8.44 0.72 -5.48
CA LYS A 260 8.58 2.13 -5.88
C LYS A 260 9.90 2.75 -5.40
N ILE A 261 10.79 1.95 -4.80
CA ILE A 261 12.08 2.36 -4.22
C ILE A 261 13.23 1.75 -5.01
N THR A 262 13.08 0.48 -5.40
CA THR A 262 14.03 -0.29 -6.20
C THR A 262 13.39 -0.64 -7.57
N HIS A 263 13.73 -1.77 -8.13
CA HIS A 263 13.12 -2.23 -9.38
C HIS A 263 11.65 -2.66 -9.14
N ALA A 264 10.73 -2.01 -9.83
CA ALA A 264 9.28 -2.25 -9.67
C ALA A 264 8.88 -3.70 -9.98
N GLY A 265 9.57 -4.34 -10.91
CA GLY A 265 9.31 -5.74 -11.32
C GLY A 265 9.91 -6.78 -10.39
N SER A 266 10.84 -6.42 -9.52
CA SER A 266 11.60 -7.34 -8.68
C SER A 266 11.80 -6.87 -7.24
N GLY A 267 10.90 -6.06 -6.71
CA GLY A 267 10.94 -5.59 -5.33
C GLY A 267 10.77 -6.71 -4.28
N VAL A 268 10.67 -6.30 -3.03
CA VAL A 268 10.24 -7.15 -1.91
C VAL A 268 8.97 -6.55 -1.32
N ALA A 269 7.95 -7.38 -1.12
CA ALA A 269 6.68 -6.97 -0.54
C ALA A 269 6.56 -7.48 0.91
N PHE A 270 5.90 -6.68 1.73
CA PHE A 270 5.67 -6.96 3.13
C PHE A 270 4.17 -7.02 3.42
N ILE A 271 3.78 -8.00 4.22
CA ILE A 271 2.49 -8.07 4.88
C ILE A 271 2.72 -8.09 6.38
N ALA A 272 1.96 -7.27 7.08
CA ALA A 272 2.05 -7.19 8.52
C ALA A 272 0.66 -7.20 9.16
N ALA A 273 0.50 -7.96 10.23
CA ALA A 273 -0.74 -8.13 10.97
C ALA A 273 -0.44 -8.69 12.36
N SER A 274 -1.48 -8.81 13.20
CA SER A 274 -1.33 -9.56 14.45
C SER A 274 -0.76 -10.96 14.21
N VAL A 275 -0.07 -11.51 15.21
CA VAL A 275 0.52 -12.84 15.13
C VAL A 275 -0.53 -13.90 14.77
N ASP A 276 -1.74 -13.78 15.30
CA ASP A 276 -2.83 -14.71 15.03
C ASP A 276 -3.30 -14.64 13.57
N ASN A 277 -3.45 -13.44 13.01
CA ASN A 277 -3.76 -13.25 11.59
C ASN A 277 -2.64 -13.81 10.70
N LEU A 278 -1.38 -13.52 11.01
CA LEU A 278 -0.25 -14.07 10.25
C LEU A 278 -0.19 -15.60 10.33
N ASN A 279 -0.51 -16.20 11.46
CA ASN A 279 -0.57 -17.67 11.59
C ASN A 279 -1.63 -18.25 10.65
N GLY A 280 -2.80 -17.62 10.55
CA GLY A 280 -3.82 -18.03 9.60
C GLY A 280 -3.37 -17.89 8.15
N ILE A 281 -2.71 -16.79 7.82
CA ILE A 281 -2.13 -16.56 6.48
C ILE A 281 -1.06 -17.62 6.17
N ARG A 282 -0.10 -17.85 7.05
CA ARG A 282 0.97 -18.86 6.92
C ARG A 282 0.42 -20.26 6.67
N LYS A 283 -0.62 -20.63 7.42
CA LYS A 283 -1.27 -21.93 7.29
C LYS A 283 -1.80 -22.18 5.87
N VAL A 284 -2.41 -21.18 5.25
CA VAL A 284 -2.93 -21.31 3.88
C VAL A 284 -1.79 -21.18 2.87
N LEU A 285 -0.88 -20.21 3.03
CA LEU A 285 0.27 -20.05 2.14
C LEU A 285 1.11 -21.32 2.04
N SER A 286 1.31 -22.04 3.14
CA SER A 286 2.11 -23.29 3.17
C SER A 286 1.51 -24.42 2.33
N SER A 287 0.25 -24.29 1.88
CA SER A 287 -0.39 -25.28 1.00
C SER A 287 0.03 -25.14 -0.48
N PHE A 288 0.54 -23.96 -0.87
CA PHE A 288 0.92 -23.70 -2.28
C PHE A 288 2.28 -22.99 -2.44
N SER A 289 2.96 -22.67 -1.35
CA SER A 289 4.31 -22.11 -1.36
C SER A 289 5.15 -22.70 -0.23
N ILE A 290 6.43 -22.97 -0.51
CA ILE A 290 7.41 -23.40 0.50
C ILE A 290 8.18 -22.20 1.07
N GLY A 291 8.09 -21.07 0.43
CA GLY A 291 8.70 -19.79 0.83
C GLY A 291 8.88 -18.84 -0.34
N PRO A 292 9.17 -17.58 -0.04
CA PRO A 292 9.41 -16.55 -1.05
C PRO A 292 10.80 -16.68 -1.69
N ASP A 293 11.06 -15.82 -2.69
CA ASP A 293 12.39 -15.65 -3.30
C ASP A 293 13.37 -14.99 -2.31
N LYS A 294 14.04 -15.83 -1.53
CA LYS A 294 15.01 -15.38 -0.51
C LYS A 294 16.29 -14.84 -1.13
N VAL A 295 16.65 -15.24 -2.35
CA VAL A 295 17.81 -14.69 -3.06
C VAL A 295 17.56 -13.21 -3.37
N ASN A 296 16.37 -12.90 -3.89
CA ASN A 296 16.00 -11.51 -4.13
C ASN A 296 15.87 -10.69 -2.83
N GLN A 297 15.35 -11.29 -1.76
CA GLN A 297 15.31 -10.64 -0.45
C GLN A 297 16.72 -10.32 0.08
N LEU A 298 17.68 -11.23 -0.08
CA LEU A 298 19.06 -11.00 0.31
C LEU A 298 19.74 -9.91 -0.52
N ARG A 299 19.43 -9.82 -1.84
CA ARG A 299 19.89 -8.71 -2.70
C ARG A 299 19.42 -7.37 -2.15
N HIS A 300 18.12 -7.28 -1.83
CA HIS A 300 17.54 -6.06 -1.27
C HIS A 300 18.15 -5.70 0.08
N HIS A 301 18.34 -6.67 0.97
CA HIS A 301 19.01 -6.40 2.25
C HIS A 301 20.46 -5.91 2.06
N ARG A 302 21.20 -6.45 1.08
CA ARG A 302 22.57 -5.98 0.80
C ARG A 302 22.61 -4.55 0.25
N LEU A 303 21.59 -4.13 -0.50
CA LEU A 303 21.46 -2.78 -1.03
C LEU A 303 20.87 -1.82 0.01
N LEU A 304 19.88 -2.28 0.76
CA LEU A 304 19.06 -1.53 1.73
C LEU A 304 19.16 -2.19 3.11
N PRO A 305 20.31 -2.09 3.81
CA PRO A 305 20.54 -2.82 5.06
C PRO A 305 19.69 -2.32 6.25
N ASN A 306 19.14 -1.12 6.16
CA ASN A 306 18.34 -0.50 7.23
C ASN A 306 17.38 0.56 6.66
N PHE A 307 16.53 1.12 7.54
CA PHE A 307 15.56 2.14 7.20
C PHE A 307 16.19 3.44 6.63
N ASP A 308 17.33 3.86 7.14
CA ASP A 308 18.01 5.06 6.64
C ASP A 308 18.44 4.92 5.18
N SER A 309 18.95 3.74 4.80
CA SER A 309 19.28 3.46 3.41
C SER A 309 18.05 3.42 2.50
N LEU A 310 16.91 2.97 3.03
CA LEU A 310 15.64 2.93 2.31
C LEU A 310 15.08 4.34 2.07
N ILE A 311 15.22 5.27 3.03
CA ILE A 311 14.85 6.68 2.87
C ILE A 311 15.77 7.38 1.87
N ALA A 312 17.07 7.08 1.89
CA ALA A 312 18.05 7.77 1.06
C ALA A 312 17.76 7.63 -0.45
N VAL A 313 17.18 6.54 -0.91
CA VAL A 313 16.87 6.30 -2.34
C VAL A 313 15.87 7.31 -2.89
N PRO A 314 14.67 7.52 -2.31
CA PRO A 314 13.73 8.54 -2.80
C PRO A 314 14.24 9.97 -2.66
N TYR A 315 15.11 10.26 -1.67
CA TYR A 315 15.71 11.57 -1.42
C TYR A 315 16.96 11.85 -2.24
N THR A 316 17.50 10.86 -2.96
CA THR A 316 18.57 11.15 -3.91
C THR A 316 18.01 12.17 -4.91
N PRO A 317 18.51 13.43 -4.93
CA PRO A 317 17.92 14.44 -5.78
C PRO A 317 18.03 13.94 -7.22
N LEU A 318 16.89 13.71 -7.85
CA LEU A 318 16.80 13.72 -9.29
C LEU A 318 17.26 15.12 -9.69
N THR A 319 18.54 15.30 -9.90
CA THR A 319 19.03 16.48 -10.60
C THR A 319 18.32 16.43 -11.95
N LEU A 320 17.24 17.24 -12.05
CA LEU A 320 16.70 17.57 -13.36
C LEU A 320 17.91 17.86 -14.23
N PRO A 321 18.03 17.24 -15.41
CA PRO A 321 19.15 17.52 -16.28
C PRO A 321 19.12 19.02 -16.48
N THR A 322 20.06 19.71 -15.83
CA THR A 322 20.37 21.09 -16.16
C THR A 322 20.64 21.05 -17.64
N LYS A 323 19.80 21.78 -18.40
CA LYS A 323 19.96 21.94 -19.85
C LYS A 323 21.45 21.97 -20.15
N ARG A 324 21.96 20.93 -20.80
CA ARG A 324 23.19 21.10 -21.57
C ARG A 324 22.80 22.03 -22.71
N THR A 325 23.11 23.29 -22.50
CA THR A 325 23.30 24.22 -23.61
C THR A 325 24.57 23.80 -24.31
N GLU A 326 24.46 23.13 -25.42
CA GLU A 326 25.35 23.20 -26.56
C GLU A 326 24.50 23.20 -27.83
#